data_6070713e3da4a735c9b29d3b0e26517f
#
_entry.id   6070713e3da4a735c9b29d3b0e26517f
#
_cell.length_a   1.000
_cell.length_b   1.000
_cell.length_c   1.000
_cell.angle_alpha   90.00
_cell.angle_beta   90.00
_cell.angle_gamma   90.00
#
_symmetry.space_group_name_H-M   'P 1'
#
loop_
_entity.id
_entity.type
_entity.pdbx_description
1 polymer ?
#
loop_
_entity_poly.entity_id
_entity_poly.type
_entity_poly.pdbx_seq_one_letter_code
_entity_poly.pdbx_strand_id
1 'polypeptide(L)'
;DIPYSWGTAVNVQMMAFGNMGDDCGTGVAFTRDPATGEKKLMGEFLTNAQGEDVVAGVRTPMPIAQMAEKFPEAFAQFENVCKTLEDHYRDMQDMEFTVENGKLYMLQTRNGKRTAQAALKIACDLVDEGMISEKEAVAMIDPRNLDTLLHPQFDAAALKVATPMGKGLGASPGAACGKVVFTAEEAKAWNERGEKVVLVRLETSPEDIEGMKAAQGILT
;
A
#
# COMPACT_ATOMS: atom_id res chain seq x y z
N ASP A 1 17.08 -23.32 7.34
CA ASP A 1 17.15 -23.89 8.70
C ASP A 1 17.83 -22.88 9.61
N ILE A 2 17.24 -22.61 10.78
CA ILE A 2 17.82 -21.70 11.80
C ILE A 2 18.74 -22.55 12.68
N PRO A 3 20.04 -22.19 12.85
CA PRO A 3 20.94 -22.94 13.72
C PRO A 3 20.42 -22.95 15.17
N TYR A 4 20.38 -24.11 15.78
CA TYR A 4 19.93 -24.26 17.17
C TYR A 4 20.80 -23.46 18.17
N SER A 5 22.07 -23.23 17.81
CA SER A 5 23.02 -22.42 18.58
C SER A 5 22.68 -20.92 18.69
N TRP A 6 21.76 -20.41 17.87
CA TRP A 6 21.40 -18.99 17.95
C TRP A 6 20.59 -18.64 19.20
N GLY A 7 19.85 -19.58 19.73
CA GLY A 7 18.98 -19.33 20.89
C GLY A 7 17.80 -18.41 20.55
N THR A 8 17.19 -17.85 21.59
CA THR A 8 16.06 -16.93 21.49
C THR A 8 16.39 -15.61 22.18
N ALA A 9 16.21 -14.49 21.47
CA ALA A 9 16.27 -13.17 22.07
C ALA A 9 14.90 -12.80 22.66
N VAL A 10 14.88 -12.26 23.86
CA VAL A 10 13.66 -11.85 24.56
C VAL A 10 13.83 -10.42 25.05
N ASN A 11 12.88 -9.55 24.70
CA ASN A 11 12.78 -8.20 25.24
C ASN A 11 11.70 -8.15 26.32
N VAL A 12 12.04 -7.58 27.47
CA VAL A 12 11.08 -7.28 28.54
C VAL A 12 10.98 -5.76 28.65
N GLN A 13 9.79 -5.22 28.35
CA GLN A 13 9.56 -3.77 28.39
C GLN A 13 8.25 -3.43 29.06
N MET A 14 8.15 -2.21 29.56
CA MET A 14 6.91 -1.67 30.13
C MET A 14 5.86 -1.54 29.02
N MET A 15 4.62 -1.87 29.34
CA MET A 15 3.49 -1.63 28.44
C MET A 15 3.03 -0.16 28.52
N ALA A 16 2.58 0.37 27.39
CA ALA A 16 1.84 1.63 27.31
C ALA A 16 0.40 1.35 26.88
N PHE A 17 -0.57 2.02 27.49
CA PHE A 17 -1.98 1.73 27.32
C PHE A 17 -2.71 2.89 26.64
N GLY A 18 -3.18 2.65 25.41
CA GLY A 18 -3.97 3.61 24.64
C GLY A 18 -5.46 3.66 25.02
N ASN A 19 -5.90 2.83 25.96
CA ASN A 19 -7.31 2.64 26.34
C ASN A 19 -7.61 3.01 27.80
N MET A 20 -6.82 3.92 28.39
CA MET A 20 -6.99 4.35 29.78
C MET A 20 -7.93 5.55 29.95
N GLY A 21 -8.38 6.17 28.85
CA GLY A 21 -9.25 7.34 28.87
C GLY A 21 -9.16 8.15 27.58
N ASP A 22 -9.81 9.33 27.57
CA ASP A 22 -9.91 10.18 26.37
C ASP A 22 -8.60 10.91 26.02
N ASP A 23 -7.64 10.93 26.93
CA ASP A 23 -6.28 11.42 26.75
C ASP A 23 -5.28 10.33 26.32
N CYS A 24 -5.82 9.15 25.96
CA CYS A 24 -5.09 8.00 25.48
C CYS A 24 -5.55 7.62 24.06
N GLY A 25 -4.69 6.93 23.34
CA GLY A 25 -5.00 6.45 22.00
C GLY A 25 -3.89 5.58 21.42
N THR A 26 -4.14 5.03 20.25
CA THR A 26 -3.16 4.23 19.52
C THR A 26 -3.33 4.45 18.03
N GLY A 27 -2.28 4.21 17.24
CA GLY A 27 -2.35 4.38 15.81
C GLY A 27 -1.18 3.76 15.05
N VAL A 28 -1.35 3.78 13.75
CA VAL A 28 -0.36 3.35 12.77
C VAL A 28 -0.17 4.45 11.74
N ALA A 29 1.04 4.67 11.29
CA ALA A 29 1.30 5.68 10.28
C ALA A 29 2.53 5.37 9.44
N PHE A 30 2.52 5.94 8.23
CA PHE A 30 3.61 5.92 7.27
C PHE A 30 4.17 7.34 7.10
N THR A 31 5.49 7.49 7.03
CA THR A 31 6.12 8.80 6.79
C THR A 31 5.83 9.36 5.40
N ARG A 32 5.49 8.50 4.44
CA ARG A 32 5.06 8.83 3.08
C ARG A 32 3.86 7.99 2.68
N ASP A 33 3.08 8.45 1.72
CA ASP A 33 1.95 7.69 1.20
C ASP A 33 2.43 6.37 0.56
N PRO A 34 2.04 5.20 1.11
CA PRO A 34 2.48 3.90 0.61
C PRO A 34 1.88 3.53 -0.75
N ALA A 35 0.83 4.21 -1.20
CA ALA A 35 0.19 3.97 -2.48
C ALA A 35 0.80 4.83 -3.60
N THR A 36 1.07 6.11 -3.33
CA THR A 36 1.52 7.08 -4.33
C THR A 36 2.98 7.47 -4.21
N GLY A 37 3.59 7.32 -3.04
CA GLY A 37 4.94 7.76 -2.72
C GLY A 37 5.05 9.24 -2.35
N GLU A 38 3.93 9.99 -2.28
CA GLU A 38 3.97 11.38 -1.87
C GLU A 38 4.54 11.54 -0.45
N LYS A 39 5.38 12.57 -0.26
CA LYS A 39 5.93 12.92 1.06
C LYS A 39 4.85 13.56 1.94
N LYS A 40 3.96 12.73 2.41
CA LYS A 40 2.83 13.12 3.25
C LYS A 40 2.62 12.03 4.31
N LEU A 41 2.55 12.45 5.57
CA LEU A 41 2.23 11.56 6.67
C LEU A 41 0.83 10.96 6.45
N MET A 42 0.77 9.64 6.35
CA MET A 42 -0.44 8.86 6.14
C MET A 42 -0.63 7.88 7.27
N GLY A 43 -1.85 7.75 7.76
CA GLY A 43 -2.12 6.80 8.84
C GLY A 43 -3.45 7.06 9.51
N GLU A 44 -3.69 6.26 10.52
CA GLU A 44 -4.93 6.24 11.25
C GLU A 44 -4.65 6.10 12.75
N PHE A 45 -5.53 6.69 13.56
CA PHE A 45 -5.49 6.54 15.01
C PHE A 45 -6.88 6.43 15.61
N LEU A 46 -6.96 5.85 16.79
CA LEU A 46 -8.16 5.78 17.62
C LEU A 46 -7.86 6.33 19.01
N THR A 47 -8.78 7.14 19.54
CA THR A 47 -8.75 7.53 20.95
C THR A 47 -9.33 6.43 21.83
N ASN A 48 -8.82 6.31 23.05
CA ASN A 48 -9.26 5.32 24.04
C ASN A 48 -9.36 3.91 23.43
N ALA A 49 -8.24 3.41 22.87
CA ALA A 49 -8.17 2.18 22.11
C ALA A 49 -6.81 1.50 22.24
N GLN A 50 -6.79 0.22 21.95
CA GLN A 50 -5.57 -0.58 21.78
C GLN A 50 -5.30 -0.87 20.30
N GLY A 51 -4.10 -1.36 19.97
CA GLY A 51 -3.71 -1.66 18.60
C GLY A 51 -4.66 -2.60 17.87
N GLU A 52 -5.23 -3.57 18.56
CA GLU A 52 -6.22 -4.52 18.02
C GLU A 52 -7.50 -3.82 17.55
N ASP A 53 -7.92 -2.74 18.21
CA ASP A 53 -9.12 -1.98 17.84
C ASP A 53 -8.97 -1.26 16.51
N VAL A 54 -7.74 -0.84 16.16
CA VAL A 54 -7.43 -0.21 14.86
C VAL A 54 -7.55 -1.21 13.73
N VAL A 55 -7.14 -2.45 13.97
CA VAL A 55 -7.10 -3.51 12.93
C VAL A 55 -8.44 -4.24 12.81
N ALA A 56 -9.16 -4.39 13.92
CA ALA A 56 -10.41 -5.17 13.98
C ALA A 56 -11.60 -4.52 13.24
N GLY A 57 -11.52 -3.23 12.89
CA GLY A 57 -12.58 -2.53 12.15
C GLY A 57 -13.89 -2.34 12.92
N VAL A 58 -13.89 -2.55 14.24
CA VAL A 58 -15.08 -2.37 15.11
C VAL A 58 -15.43 -0.90 15.27
N ARG A 59 -14.41 -0.03 15.25
CA ARG A 59 -14.54 1.43 15.31
C ARG A 59 -13.88 2.03 14.07
N THR A 60 -14.44 3.11 13.54
CA THR A 60 -13.85 3.83 12.41
C THR A 60 -12.66 4.65 12.89
N PRO A 61 -11.43 4.35 12.43
CA PRO A 61 -10.26 5.15 12.78
C PRO A 61 -10.35 6.57 12.19
N MET A 62 -9.69 7.51 12.85
CA MET A 62 -9.53 8.89 12.38
C MET A 62 -8.23 9.02 11.59
N PRO A 63 -8.20 9.83 10.52
CA PRO A 63 -6.96 10.15 9.83
C PRO A 63 -5.92 10.73 10.78
N ILE A 64 -4.65 10.35 10.61
CA ILE A 64 -3.54 10.77 11.48
C ILE A 64 -3.43 12.29 11.62
N ALA A 65 -3.80 13.06 10.59
CA ALA A 65 -3.78 14.52 10.63
C ALA A 65 -4.70 15.10 11.73
N GLN A 66 -5.78 14.41 12.09
CA GLN A 66 -6.68 14.84 13.16
C GLN A 66 -6.09 14.62 14.56
N MET A 67 -5.01 13.86 14.68
CA MET A 67 -4.27 13.71 15.93
C MET A 67 -3.73 15.05 16.44
N ALA A 68 -3.40 15.99 15.54
CA ALA A 68 -2.96 17.33 15.90
C ALA A 68 -4.01 18.11 16.72
N GLU A 69 -5.29 17.86 16.50
CA GLU A 69 -6.39 18.50 17.23
C GLU A 69 -6.62 17.86 18.62
N LYS A 70 -6.45 16.54 18.69
CA LYS A 70 -6.70 15.76 19.92
C LYS A 70 -5.50 15.72 20.86
N PHE A 71 -4.30 15.56 20.32
CA PHE A 71 -3.05 15.38 21.05
C PHE A 71 -1.94 16.25 20.43
N PRO A 72 -2.03 17.59 20.49
CA PRO A 72 -1.13 18.49 19.75
C PRO A 72 0.34 18.30 20.13
N GLU A 73 0.65 18.11 21.40
CA GLU A 73 2.03 17.89 21.86
C GLU A 73 2.57 16.53 21.43
N ALA A 74 1.77 15.47 21.54
CA ALA A 74 2.15 14.14 21.10
C ALA A 74 2.30 14.08 19.57
N PHE A 75 1.45 14.81 18.82
CA PHE A 75 1.56 14.90 17.37
C PHE A 75 2.84 15.60 16.92
N ALA A 76 3.20 16.74 17.54
CA ALA A 76 4.45 17.43 17.24
C ALA A 76 5.69 16.56 17.55
N GLN A 77 5.64 15.78 18.66
CA GLN A 77 6.70 14.80 18.94
C GLN A 77 6.73 13.69 17.89
N PHE A 78 5.56 13.21 17.46
CA PHE A 78 5.45 12.16 16.44
C PHE A 78 6.04 12.60 15.11
N GLU A 79 5.73 13.82 14.62
CA GLU A 79 6.34 14.36 13.39
C GLU A 79 7.87 14.42 13.48
N ASN A 80 8.40 14.79 14.65
CA ASN A 80 9.85 14.84 14.87
C ASN A 80 10.48 13.43 14.87
N VAL A 81 9.78 12.44 15.44
CA VAL A 81 10.18 11.03 15.40
C VAL A 81 10.15 10.51 13.96
N CYS A 82 9.09 10.80 13.19
CA CYS A 82 8.98 10.44 11.77
C CYS A 82 10.20 10.91 10.98
N LYS A 83 10.56 12.19 11.15
CA LYS A 83 11.75 12.75 10.51
C LYS A 83 13.03 12.04 10.94
N THR A 84 13.21 11.84 12.24
CA THR A 84 14.40 11.18 12.80
C THR A 84 14.57 9.75 12.26
N LEU A 85 13.47 9.00 12.18
CA LEU A 85 13.49 7.62 11.69
C LEU A 85 13.76 7.55 10.18
N GLU A 86 13.12 8.42 9.38
CA GLU A 86 13.36 8.48 7.94
C GLU A 86 14.82 8.89 7.62
N ASP A 87 15.34 9.89 8.32
CA ASP A 87 16.74 10.34 8.20
C ASP A 87 17.73 9.21 8.59
N HIS A 88 17.41 8.43 9.63
CA HIS A 88 18.25 7.34 10.10
C HIS A 88 18.26 6.14 9.16
N TYR A 89 17.06 5.65 8.79
CA TYR A 89 16.91 4.47 7.94
C TYR A 89 17.05 4.77 6.46
N ARG A 90 17.02 6.05 6.07
CA ARG A 90 17.07 6.52 4.67
C ARG A 90 16.01 5.86 3.79
N ASP A 91 14.84 5.64 4.36
CA ASP A 91 13.69 5.03 3.69
C ASP A 91 12.41 5.39 4.43
N MET A 92 11.27 5.36 3.72
CA MET A 92 9.97 5.56 4.35
C MET A 92 9.74 4.54 5.45
N GLN A 93 9.14 4.99 6.54
CA GLN A 93 8.88 4.16 7.70
C GLN A 93 7.38 3.90 7.90
N ASP A 94 7.07 2.69 8.31
CA ASP A 94 5.79 2.22 8.84
C ASP A 94 5.94 2.10 10.36
N MET A 95 5.09 2.81 11.10
CA MET A 95 5.25 3.00 12.54
C MET A 95 3.97 2.66 13.29
N GLU A 96 4.16 2.09 14.45
CA GLU A 96 3.09 1.87 15.42
C GLU A 96 3.38 2.68 16.69
N PHE A 97 2.37 3.34 17.24
CA PHE A 97 2.50 4.19 18.41
C PHE A 97 1.29 4.12 19.33
N THR A 98 1.51 4.51 20.58
CA THR A 98 0.46 4.66 21.59
C THR A 98 0.64 6.01 22.28
N VAL A 99 -0.46 6.66 22.59
CA VAL A 99 -0.50 7.83 23.48
C VAL A 99 -1.14 7.38 24.79
N GLU A 100 -0.43 7.53 25.90
CA GLU A 100 -0.93 7.27 27.25
C GLU A 100 -0.83 8.52 28.07
N ASN A 101 -1.96 9.02 28.61
CA ASN A 101 -2.05 10.27 29.38
C ASN A 101 -1.39 11.45 28.63
N GLY A 102 -1.67 11.60 27.35
CA GLY A 102 -1.11 12.64 26.49
C GLY A 102 0.36 12.43 26.07
N LYS A 103 1.05 11.42 26.56
CA LYS A 103 2.46 11.14 26.27
C LYS A 103 2.58 10.10 25.15
N LEU A 104 3.42 10.41 24.15
CA LEU A 104 3.73 9.53 23.04
C LEU A 104 4.68 8.40 23.42
N TYR A 105 4.36 7.18 22.98
CA TYR A 105 5.21 5.99 23.03
C TYR A 105 5.28 5.34 21.66
N MET A 106 6.49 5.21 21.15
CA MET A 106 6.72 4.45 19.91
C MET A 106 6.81 2.97 20.22
N LEU A 107 6.05 2.16 19.50
CA LEU A 107 5.98 0.70 19.73
C LEU A 107 6.84 -0.06 18.72
N GLN A 108 6.74 0.33 17.44
CA GLN A 108 7.44 -0.35 16.36
C GLN A 108 7.74 0.61 15.22
N THR A 109 8.85 0.39 14.52
CA THR A 109 9.15 0.97 13.22
C THR A 109 9.71 -0.09 12.29
N ARG A 110 9.41 0.03 11.00
CA ARG A 110 9.97 -0.82 9.94
C ARG A 110 9.93 -0.08 8.61
N ASN A 111 10.71 -0.55 7.64
CA ASN A 111 10.60 -0.03 6.28
C ASN A 111 9.20 -0.31 5.75
N GLY A 112 8.53 0.73 5.27
CA GLY A 112 7.13 0.66 4.86
C GLY A 112 6.92 -0.19 3.61
N LYS A 113 5.96 -1.12 3.69
CA LYS A 113 5.45 -1.80 2.50
C LYS A 113 4.74 -0.79 1.61
N ARG A 114 4.94 -0.88 0.32
CA ARG A 114 4.48 0.12 -0.66
C ARG A 114 4.19 -0.49 -2.02
N THR A 115 3.42 0.21 -2.84
CA THR A 115 3.19 -0.17 -4.23
C THR A 115 4.47 0.00 -5.06
N ALA A 116 4.52 -0.64 -6.23
CA ALA A 116 5.63 -0.49 -7.16
C ALA A 116 5.82 0.97 -7.60
N GLN A 117 4.73 1.69 -7.86
CA GLN A 117 4.75 3.11 -8.20
C GLN A 117 5.32 3.97 -7.07
N ALA A 118 4.86 3.74 -5.84
CA ALA A 118 5.36 4.45 -4.66
C ALA A 118 6.86 4.15 -4.44
N ALA A 119 7.30 2.91 -4.64
CA ALA A 119 8.70 2.53 -4.49
C ALA A 119 9.63 3.34 -5.41
N LEU A 120 9.27 3.49 -6.69
CA LEU A 120 10.05 4.30 -7.64
C LEU A 120 10.04 5.78 -7.25
N LYS A 121 8.86 6.34 -6.95
CA LYS A 121 8.76 7.74 -6.57
C LYS A 121 9.59 8.04 -5.32
N ILE A 122 9.46 7.23 -4.28
CA ILE A 122 10.21 7.40 -3.03
C ILE A 122 11.72 7.33 -3.27
N ALA A 123 12.18 6.35 -4.06
CA ALA A 123 13.60 6.23 -4.37
C ALA A 123 14.14 7.48 -5.09
N CYS A 124 13.40 8.03 -6.06
CA CYS A 124 13.76 9.28 -6.74
C CYS A 124 13.77 10.46 -5.76
N ASP A 125 12.70 10.63 -4.97
CA ASP A 125 12.58 11.72 -4.00
C ASP A 125 13.72 11.69 -2.96
N LEU A 126 14.11 10.50 -2.47
CA LEU A 126 15.22 10.35 -1.52
C LEU A 126 16.58 10.75 -2.12
N VAL A 127 16.78 10.55 -3.42
CA VAL A 127 17.96 11.05 -4.14
C VAL A 127 17.91 12.57 -4.25
N ASP A 128 16.78 13.13 -4.69
CA ASP A 128 16.59 14.58 -4.83
C ASP A 128 16.73 15.32 -3.49
N GLU A 129 16.34 14.69 -2.40
CA GLU A 129 16.50 15.16 -1.03
C GLU A 129 17.95 15.00 -0.50
N GLY A 130 18.83 14.35 -1.25
CA GLY A 130 20.23 14.11 -0.87
C GLY A 130 20.41 13.08 0.25
N MET A 131 19.39 12.26 0.52
CA MET A 131 19.43 11.24 1.57
C MET A 131 20.17 9.99 1.13
N ILE A 132 20.05 9.60 -0.14
CA ILE A 132 20.72 8.44 -0.75
C ILE A 132 21.32 8.80 -2.09
N SER A 133 22.27 8.00 -2.56
CA SER A 133 22.81 8.09 -3.90
C SER A 133 21.92 7.40 -4.93
N GLU A 134 22.06 7.75 -6.23
CA GLU A 134 21.36 7.07 -7.33
C GLU A 134 21.60 5.55 -7.33
N LYS A 135 22.82 5.13 -6.97
CA LYS A 135 23.17 3.71 -6.89
C LYS A 135 22.40 2.98 -5.77
N GLU A 136 22.25 3.64 -4.61
CA GLU A 136 21.45 3.10 -3.50
C GLU A 136 19.97 3.06 -3.87
N ALA A 137 19.46 4.10 -4.54
CA ALA A 137 18.08 4.14 -5.03
C ALA A 137 17.78 2.98 -5.97
N VAL A 138 18.65 2.70 -6.93
CA VAL A 138 18.49 1.54 -7.83
C VAL A 138 18.52 0.22 -7.05
N ALA A 139 19.37 0.10 -6.03
CA ALA A 139 19.45 -1.11 -5.21
C ALA A 139 18.21 -1.34 -4.32
N MET A 140 17.46 -0.28 -4.00
CA MET A 140 16.20 -0.37 -3.23
C MET A 140 15.03 -0.95 -4.03
N ILE A 141 15.09 -0.88 -5.37
CA ILE A 141 13.98 -1.31 -6.23
C ILE A 141 14.06 -2.81 -6.49
N ASP A 142 13.00 -3.52 -6.09
CA ASP A 142 12.83 -4.93 -6.48
C ASP A 142 12.53 -4.98 -7.99
N PRO A 143 13.33 -5.71 -8.80
CA PRO A 143 13.10 -5.82 -10.24
C PRO A 143 11.70 -6.32 -10.63
N ARG A 144 11.06 -7.11 -9.77
CA ARG A 144 9.67 -7.59 -9.98
C ARG A 144 8.66 -6.45 -9.99
N ASN A 145 8.94 -5.34 -9.30
CA ASN A 145 8.09 -4.16 -9.32
C ASN A 145 8.08 -3.48 -10.70
N LEU A 146 9.20 -3.55 -11.43
CA LEU A 146 9.28 -2.98 -12.79
C LEU A 146 8.36 -3.71 -13.77
N ASP A 147 8.28 -5.02 -13.64
CA ASP A 147 7.38 -5.84 -14.48
C ASP A 147 5.93 -5.37 -14.32
N THR A 148 5.48 -5.16 -13.08
CA THR A 148 4.15 -4.62 -12.78
C THR A 148 3.91 -3.24 -13.41
N LEU A 149 4.92 -2.37 -13.44
CA LEU A 149 4.82 -1.00 -13.96
C LEU A 149 4.84 -0.93 -15.50
N LEU A 150 5.42 -1.94 -16.16
CA LEU A 150 5.47 -2.04 -17.62
C LEU A 150 4.15 -2.53 -18.22
N HIS A 151 3.23 -3.04 -17.43
CA HIS A 151 1.91 -3.41 -17.91
C HIS A 151 1.08 -2.17 -18.30
N PRO A 152 0.20 -2.28 -19.32
CA PRO A 152 -0.72 -1.23 -19.70
C PRO A 152 -1.56 -0.76 -18.50
N GLN A 153 -1.77 0.55 -18.38
CA GLN A 153 -2.60 1.16 -17.35
C GLN A 153 -3.64 2.09 -17.98
N PHE A 154 -4.77 2.27 -17.33
CA PHE A 154 -5.74 3.27 -17.74
C PHE A 154 -5.23 4.67 -17.42
N ASP A 155 -5.56 5.63 -18.28
CA ASP A 155 -5.32 7.04 -18.01
C ASP A 155 -6.03 7.49 -16.72
N ALA A 156 -5.27 8.12 -15.81
CA ALA A 156 -5.78 8.51 -14.49
C ALA A 156 -6.91 9.55 -14.55
N ALA A 157 -6.90 10.44 -15.55
CA ALA A 157 -7.95 11.43 -15.74
C ALA A 157 -9.23 10.77 -16.27
N ALA A 158 -9.10 9.82 -17.20
CA ALA A 158 -10.22 9.04 -17.71
C ALA A 158 -10.88 8.20 -16.61
N LEU A 159 -10.10 7.58 -15.70
CA LEU A 159 -10.64 6.82 -14.57
C LEU A 159 -11.47 7.66 -13.61
N LYS A 160 -11.07 8.93 -13.37
CA LYS A 160 -11.80 9.83 -12.47
C LYS A 160 -13.21 10.18 -12.94
N VAL A 161 -13.45 10.17 -14.25
CA VAL A 161 -14.75 10.52 -14.86
C VAL A 161 -15.53 9.29 -15.29
N ALA A 162 -14.92 8.10 -15.29
CA ALA A 162 -15.59 6.87 -15.65
C ALA A 162 -16.57 6.41 -14.58
N THR A 163 -17.72 5.91 -15.01
CA THR A 163 -18.68 5.27 -14.10
C THR A 163 -18.43 3.76 -14.13
N PRO A 164 -17.98 3.12 -13.04
CA PRO A 164 -17.72 1.69 -13.02
C PRO A 164 -19.06 0.91 -13.12
N MET A 165 -19.11 -0.11 -13.93
CA MET A 165 -20.25 -1.03 -14.04
C MET A 165 -20.22 -2.11 -12.93
N GLY A 166 -19.04 -2.38 -12.37
CA GLY A 166 -18.87 -3.39 -11.34
C GLY A 166 -17.45 -3.40 -10.76
N LYS A 167 -17.24 -4.23 -9.74
CA LYS A 167 -15.95 -4.48 -9.12
C LYS A 167 -15.61 -5.95 -9.25
N GLY A 168 -14.34 -6.25 -9.55
CA GLY A 168 -13.78 -7.60 -9.56
C GLY A 168 -12.46 -7.68 -8.81
N LEU A 169 -11.96 -8.89 -8.58
CA LEU A 169 -10.62 -9.12 -8.05
C LEU A 169 -9.62 -9.15 -9.20
N GLY A 170 -8.56 -8.36 -9.09
CA GLY A 170 -7.47 -8.37 -10.06
C GLY A 170 -6.65 -9.65 -9.94
N ALA A 171 -6.71 -10.52 -10.95
CA ALA A 171 -5.96 -11.78 -10.98
C ALA A 171 -4.56 -11.61 -11.61
N SER A 172 -4.39 -10.61 -12.48
CA SER A 172 -3.10 -10.25 -13.08
C SER A 172 -2.99 -8.74 -13.24
N PRO A 173 -1.75 -8.19 -13.29
CA PRO A 173 -1.55 -6.76 -13.50
C PRO A 173 -1.95 -6.35 -14.92
N GLY A 174 -2.24 -5.06 -15.08
CA GLY A 174 -2.53 -4.45 -16.39
C GLY A 174 -3.96 -3.97 -16.53
N ALA A 175 -4.21 -3.31 -17.66
CA ALA A 175 -5.49 -2.78 -18.07
C ALA A 175 -5.80 -3.23 -19.50
N ALA A 176 -7.02 -3.61 -19.74
CA ALA A 176 -7.46 -4.06 -21.07
C ALA A 176 -8.66 -3.25 -21.54
N CYS A 177 -8.64 -2.88 -22.82
CA CYS A 177 -9.75 -2.27 -23.52
C CYS A 177 -10.09 -3.07 -24.77
N GLY A 178 -11.37 -3.25 -25.01
CA GLY A 178 -11.84 -3.97 -26.20
C GLY A 178 -13.35 -4.10 -26.22
N LYS A 179 -13.86 -4.59 -27.35
CA LYS A 179 -15.27 -4.94 -27.48
C LYS A 179 -15.55 -6.21 -26.67
N VAL A 180 -16.70 -6.24 -26.02
CA VAL A 180 -17.11 -7.39 -25.21
C VAL A 180 -17.52 -8.53 -26.12
N VAL A 181 -16.99 -9.73 -25.86
CA VAL A 181 -17.39 -10.98 -26.49
C VAL A 181 -17.62 -12.04 -25.40
N PHE A 182 -18.48 -13.00 -25.67
CA PHE A 182 -18.93 -13.97 -24.67
C PHE A 182 -18.48 -15.40 -24.92
N THR A 183 -17.88 -15.68 -26.09
CA THR A 183 -17.34 -17.00 -26.42
C THR A 183 -15.90 -16.93 -26.86
N ALA A 184 -15.19 -18.05 -26.71
CA ALA A 184 -13.79 -18.15 -27.14
C ALA A 184 -13.67 -18.05 -28.67
N GLU A 185 -14.64 -18.59 -29.42
CA GLU A 185 -14.72 -18.53 -30.85
C GLU A 185 -14.90 -17.09 -31.37
N GLU A 186 -15.79 -16.33 -30.73
CA GLU A 186 -15.98 -14.91 -31.04
C GLU A 186 -14.69 -14.11 -30.76
N ALA A 187 -14.04 -14.36 -29.63
CA ALA A 187 -12.80 -13.68 -29.29
C ALA A 187 -11.73 -13.91 -30.36
N LYS A 188 -11.57 -15.15 -30.81
CA LYS A 188 -10.62 -15.52 -31.85
C LYS A 188 -10.99 -14.88 -33.18
N ALA A 189 -12.23 -15.04 -33.62
CA ALA A 189 -12.70 -14.53 -34.92
C ALA A 189 -12.62 -13.00 -35.04
N TRP A 190 -12.86 -12.28 -33.93
CA TRP A 190 -12.76 -10.83 -33.89
C TRP A 190 -11.31 -10.35 -33.85
N ASN A 191 -10.45 -11.05 -33.10
CA ASN A 191 -9.02 -10.78 -33.08
C ASN A 191 -8.37 -11.00 -34.44
N GLU A 192 -8.75 -12.04 -35.18
CA GLU A 192 -8.28 -12.30 -36.55
C GLU A 192 -8.65 -11.17 -37.53
N ARG A 193 -9.71 -10.42 -37.25
CA ARG A 193 -10.12 -9.22 -37.99
C ARG A 193 -9.41 -7.94 -37.51
N GLY A 194 -8.50 -8.04 -36.57
CA GLY A 194 -7.76 -6.91 -35.98
C GLY A 194 -8.53 -6.15 -34.90
N GLU A 195 -9.66 -6.68 -34.41
CA GLU A 195 -10.42 -6.06 -33.32
C GLU A 195 -9.86 -6.42 -31.96
N LYS A 196 -9.77 -5.44 -31.09
CA LYS A 196 -9.44 -5.69 -29.67
C LYS A 196 -10.70 -6.13 -28.93
N VAL A 197 -10.61 -7.23 -28.19
CA VAL A 197 -11.75 -7.81 -27.48
C VAL A 197 -11.43 -8.07 -26.02
N VAL A 198 -12.47 -8.02 -25.18
CA VAL A 198 -12.46 -8.49 -23.80
C VAL A 198 -13.43 -9.67 -23.70
N LEU A 199 -12.90 -10.82 -23.32
CA LEU A 199 -13.69 -12.04 -23.15
C LEU A 199 -14.38 -12.02 -21.78
N VAL A 200 -15.71 -12.10 -21.79
CA VAL A 200 -16.53 -12.14 -20.58
C VAL A 200 -17.20 -13.50 -20.49
N ARG A 201 -16.90 -14.23 -19.42
CA ARG A 201 -17.44 -15.57 -19.16
C ARG A 201 -18.01 -15.66 -17.77
N LEU A 202 -18.98 -16.53 -17.53
CA LEU A 202 -19.41 -16.91 -16.17
C LEU A 202 -18.29 -17.69 -15.45
N GLU A 203 -17.66 -18.59 -16.20
CA GLU A 203 -16.52 -19.39 -15.80
C GLU A 203 -15.63 -19.62 -17.03
N THR A 204 -14.33 -19.65 -16.81
CA THR A 204 -13.39 -20.04 -17.87
C THR A 204 -12.99 -21.49 -17.72
N SER A 205 -12.85 -22.18 -18.86
CA SER A 205 -12.44 -23.58 -18.92
C SER A 205 -11.17 -23.74 -19.77
N PRO A 206 -10.48 -24.90 -19.72
CA PRO A 206 -9.35 -25.16 -20.61
C PRO A 206 -9.71 -25.07 -22.09
N GLU A 207 -10.97 -25.27 -22.46
CA GLU A 207 -11.46 -25.16 -23.84
C GLU A 207 -11.47 -23.72 -24.36
N ASP A 208 -11.56 -22.73 -23.44
CA ASP A 208 -11.57 -21.31 -23.76
C ASP A 208 -10.17 -20.74 -24.05
N ILE A 209 -9.10 -21.54 -23.95
CA ILE A 209 -7.70 -21.05 -23.92
C ILE A 209 -7.31 -20.27 -25.20
N GLU A 210 -7.82 -20.67 -26.37
CA GLU A 210 -7.52 -19.96 -27.62
C GLU A 210 -8.22 -18.60 -27.69
N GLY A 211 -9.45 -18.48 -27.16
CA GLY A 211 -10.14 -17.21 -27.04
C GLY A 211 -9.52 -16.33 -25.95
N MET A 212 -9.07 -16.92 -24.84
CA MET A 212 -8.37 -16.21 -23.78
C MET A 212 -7.06 -15.60 -24.27
N LYS A 213 -6.29 -16.32 -25.11
CA LYS A 213 -5.06 -15.81 -25.73
C LYS A 213 -5.34 -14.69 -26.74
N ALA A 214 -6.44 -14.74 -27.44
CA ALA A 214 -6.84 -13.75 -28.44
C ALA A 214 -7.38 -12.45 -27.82
N ALA A 215 -7.88 -12.51 -26.59
CA ALA A 215 -8.46 -11.38 -25.88
C ALA A 215 -7.38 -10.49 -25.23
N GLN A 216 -7.66 -9.19 -25.15
CA GLN A 216 -6.82 -8.22 -24.42
C GLN A 216 -6.96 -8.40 -22.90
N GLY A 217 -8.09 -8.88 -22.44
CA GLY A 217 -8.39 -9.16 -21.05
C GLY A 217 -9.58 -10.10 -20.92
N ILE A 218 -9.70 -10.67 -19.73
CA ILE A 218 -10.72 -11.65 -19.39
C ILE A 218 -11.42 -11.19 -18.14
N LEU A 219 -12.75 -11.26 -18.14
CA LEU A 219 -13.60 -11.08 -16.98
C LEU A 219 -14.41 -12.37 -16.77
N THR A 220 -14.26 -12.98 -15.60
CA THR A 220 -14.92 -14.25 -15.27
C THR A 220 -15.42 -14.24 -13.83
#